data_f8d8e73f85f2166a0dcdf09f9c24c777
#
_entry.id   f8d8e73f85f2166a0dcdf09f9c24c777
#
_cell.length_a   1.000
_cell.length_b   1.000
_cell.length_c   1.000
_cell.angle_alpha   90.00
_cell.angle_beta   90.00
_cell.angle_gamma   90.00
#
_symmetry.space_group_name_H-M   'P 1'
#
loop_
_entity.id
_entity.type
_entity.pdbx_description
1 polymer ?
#
loop_
_entity_poly.entity_id
_entity_poly.type
_entity_poly.pdbx_seq_one_letter_code
_entity_poly.pdbx_strand_id
1 'polypeptide(L)'
;MSRRPTAAQRSQGIPEATIARLPVYLRVLYSCAEQGIATVSSEELAAAAGVNSAKLRKDLSHLGSYGTRGVGYDVDYLVYQVSRELGLTQDWPVAIVGAGNLGRALANYGGFASRGFRIAAVLDVDPEVIGTEVADGLVVVNAEAIEEVVARHGVSIGVIATPATTAQDVCDRLVAAGVTSILSFAPVTLTVPAGVDVRKVELSIELQILAFHAQRRSVVRVAPDGKRHYQSGVDLAALARGVAGGEPAATALASGVAAGESAVTTP
;
A
#
# COMPACT_ATOMS: atom_id res chain seq x y z
N MET A 1 42.77 1.20 0.14
CA MET A 1 41.62 0.36 -0.31
C MET A 1 40.35 0.95 0.32
N SER A 2 39.61 1.73 -0.44
CA SER A 2 38.35 2.33 0.05
C SER A 2 37.26 1.27 0.05
N ARG A 3 36.70 0.93 1.22
CA ARG A 3 35.56 0.01 1.35
C ARG A 3 34.35 0.66 0.65
N ARG A 4 33.80 0.00 -0.35
CA ARG A 4 32.51 0.39 -0.93
C ARG A 4 31.45 0.32 0.17
N PRO A 5 30.62 1.37 0.35
CA PRO A 5 29.55 1.35 1.36
C PRO A 5 28.56 0.21 1.07
N THR A 6 28.07 -0.43 2.12
CA THR A 6 27.02 -1.47 2.05
C THR A 6 25.68 -0.88 1.59
N ALA A 7 24.75 -1.70 1.09
CA ALA A 7 23.41 -1.26 0.65
C ALA A 7 22.69 -0.47 1.77
N ALA A 8 22.77 -0.91 3.02
CA ALA A 8 22.22 -0.22 4.18
C ALA A 8 22.82 1.17 4.44
N GLN A 9 24.12 1.38 4.13
CA GLN A 9 24.75 2.70 4.26
C GLN A 9 24.40 3.65 3.10
N ARG A 10 23.95 3.14 1.97
CA ARG A 10 23.50 3.95 0.82
C ARG A 10 22.04 4.38 0.99
N SER A 11 21.19 3.56 1.58
CA SER A 11 19.77 3.89 1.81
C SER A 11 19.58 5.05 2.80
N GLN A 12 20.54 5.32 3.69
CA GLN A 12 20.51 6.49 4.59
C GLN A 12 20.52 7.85 3.87
N GLY A 13 20.79 7.89 2.56
CA GLY A 13 20.78 9.12 1.75
C GLY A 13 19.62 9.21 0.75
N ILE A 14 18.80 8.17 0.58
CA ILE A 14 17.67 8.18 -0.37
C ILE A 14 16.43 8.74 0.33
N PRO A 15 15.80 9.81 -0.20
CA PRO A 15 14.59 10.37 0.40
C PRO A 15 13.46 9.33 0.46
N GLU A 16 12.71 9.31 1.58
CA GLU A 16 11.58 8.38 1.79
C GLU A 16 10.56 8.43 0.64
N ALA A 17 10.26 9.63 0.14
CA ALA A 17 9.39 9.79 -1.01
C ALA A 17 9.94 9.17 -2.31
N THR A 18 11.26 9.01 -2.45
CA THR A 18 11.89 8.28 -3.56
C THR A 18 11.74 6.78 -3.33
N ILE A 19 12.04 6.28 -2.13
CA ILE A 19 11.88 4.87 -1.76
C ILE A 19 10.45 4.41 -2.04
N ALA A 20 9.45 5.20 -1.68
CA ALA A 20 8.03 4.88 -1.93
C ALA A 20 7.66 4.75 -3.42
N ARG A 21 8.43 5.37 -4.33
CA ARG A 21 8.19 5.30 -5.78
C ARG A 21 8.96 4.19 -6.49
N LEU A 22 10.09 3.74 -5.95
CA LEU A 22 10.90 2.69 -6.58
C LEU A 22 10.11 1.41 -6.90
N PRO A 23 9.20 0.90 -6.02
CA PRO A 23 8.38 -0.25 -6.36
C PRO A 23 7.44 -0.02 -7.56
N VAL A 24 6.99 1.23 -7.77
CA VAL A 24 6.15 1.59 -8.93
C VAL A 24 6.98 1.54 -10.22
N TYR A 25 8.20 2.09 -10.18
CA TYR A 25 9.12 2.02 -11.32
C TYR A 25 9.49 0.57 -11.65
N LEU A 26 9.80 -0.23 -10.63
CA LEU A 26 10.14 -1.65 -10.79
C LEU A 26 9.00 -2.44 -11.44
N ARG A 27 7.75 -2.19 -11.05
CA ARG A 27 6.58 -2.82 -11.65
C ARG A 27 6.46 -2.51 -13.16
N VAL A 28 6.69 -1.25 -13.55
CA VAL A 28 6.67 -0.86 -14.97
C VAL A 28 7.82 -1.53 -15.73
N LEU A 29 9.01 -1.58 -15.12
CA LEU A 29 10.17 -2.24 -15.73
C LEU A 29 9.94 -3.74 -15.94
N TYR A 30 9.32 -4.45 -14.99
CA TYR A 30 8.93 -5.85 -15.19
C TYR A 30 7.97 -6.01 -16.35
N SER A 31 6.97 -5.12 -16.49
CA SER A 31 6.06 -5.16 -17.64
C SER A 31 6.79 -4.90 -18.96
N CYS A 32 7.79 -4.02 -18.99
CA CYS A 32 8.65 -3.83 -20.17
C CYS A 32 9.45 -5.11 -20.51
N ALA A 33 10.05 -5.74 -19.51
CA ALA A 33 10.79 -6.98 -19.69
C ALA A 33 9.92 -8.13 -20.21
N GLU A 34 8.71 -8.29 -19.66
CA GLU A 34 7.72 -9.28 -20.12
C GLU A 34 7.30 -9.06 -21.59
N GLN A 35 7.29 -7.80 -22.05
CA GLN A 35 7.00 -7.42 -23.42
C GLN A 35 8.23 -7.49 -24.36
N GLY A 36 9.39 -7.88 -23.84
CA GLY A 36 10.63 -7.94 -24.60
C GLY A 36 11.24 -6.57 -24.95
N ILE A 37 10.85 -5.51 -24.25
CA ILE A 37 11.39 -4.16 -24.41
C ILE A 37 12.74 -4.08 -23.71
N ALA A 38 13.83 -4.04 -24.49
CA ALA A 38 15.18 -4.01 -23.94
C ALA A 38 15.60 -2.63 -23.42
N THR A 39 15.05 -1.55 -23.97
CA THR A 39 15.43 -0.17 -23.61
C THR A 39 14.19 0.70 -23.47
N VAL A 40 14.13 1.53 -22.43
CA VAL A 40 13.03 2.46 -22.17
C VAL A 40 13.56 3.87 -21.91
N SER A 41 12.93 4.88 -22.48
CA SER A 41 13.28 6.29 -22.22
C SER A 41 12.78 6.75 -20.85
N SER A 42 13.34 7.85 -20.33
CA SER A 42 12.86 8.46 -19.08
C SER A 42 11.44 9.00 -19.19
N GLU A 43 11.03 9.38 -20.39
CA GLU A 43 9.69 9.88 -20.69
C GLU A 43 8.66 8.75 -20.66
N GLU A 44 8.93 7.63 -21.31
CA GLU A 44 8.04 6.45 -21.35
C GLU A 44 7.89 5.83 -19.95
N LEU A 45 9.02 5.59 -19.25
CA LEU A 45 9.00 5.03 -17.90
C LEU A 45 8.25 5.94 -16.92
N ALA A 46 8.47 7.25 -17.00
CA ALA A 46 7.80 8.22 -16.13
C ALA A 46 6.30 8.31 -16.41
N ALA A 47 5.90 8.31 -17.70
CA ALA A 47 4.48 8.33 -18.10
C ALA A 47 3.76 7.08 -17.59
N ALA A 48 4.34 5.89 -17.75
CA ALA A 48 3.78 4.64 -17.28
C ALA A 48 3.72 4.56 -15.73
N ALA A 49 4.66 5.21 -15.04
CA ALA A 49 4.70 5.29 -13.58
C ALA A 49 3.84 6.43 -12.98
N GLY A 50 3.20 7.26 -13.81
CA GLY A 50 2.38 8.39 -13.36
C GLY A 50 3.17 9.54 -12.74
N VAL A 51 4.43 9.74 -13.15
CA VAL A 51 5.29 10.84 -12.70
C VAL A 51 5.86 11.63 -13.89
N ASN A 52 6.50 12.78 -13.65
CA ASN A 52 7.23 13.45 -14.72
C ASN A 52 8.68 12.92 -14.85
N SER A 53 9.24 13.04 -16.07
CA SER A 53 10.56 12.50 -16.39
C SER A 53 11.70 13.17 -15.60
N ALA A 54 11.58 14.44 -15.22
CA ALA A 54 12.58 15.13 -14.39
C ALA A 54 12.62 14.54 -12.97
N LYS A 55 11.43 14.21 -12.40
CA LYS A 55 11.32 13.55 -11.09
C LYS A 55 11.89 12.13 -11.14
N LEU A 56 11.53 11.35 -12.16
CA LEU A 56 12.10 10.01 -12.36
C LEU A 56 13.63 10.06 -12.43
N ARG A 57 14.19 10.93 -13.27
CA ARG A 57 15.65 11.08 -13.37
C ARG A 57 16.31 11.45 -12.04
N LYS A 58 15.68 12.36 -11.28
CA LYS A 58 16.16 12.72 -9.94
C LYS A 58 16.10 11.51 -8.98
N ASP A 59 15.00 10.78 -8.97
CA ASP A 59 14.86 9.61 -8.11
C ASP A 59 15.91 8.53 -8.44
N LEU A 60 16.08 8.21 -9.72
CA LEU A 60 17.07 7.23 -10.16
C LEU A 60 18.51 7.71 -9.92
N SER A 61 18.78 9.01 -9.92
CA SER A 61 20.11 9.56 -9.62
C SER A 61 20.57 9.26 -8.18
N HIS A 62 19.65 9.08 -7.24
CA HIS A 62 20.00 8.65 -5.88
C HIS A 62 20.56 7.21 -5.84
N LEU A 63 20.18 6.38 -6.79
CA LEU A 63 20.66 5.00 -6.91
C LEU A 63 21.99 4.93 -7.68
N GLY A 64 22.21 5.86 -8.60
CA GLY A 64 23.39 5.93 -9.48
C GLY A 64 23.04 6.50 -10.86
N SER A 65 24.04 6.54 -11.75
CA SER A 65 23.85 7.00 -13.13
C SER A 65 23.64 5.78 -14.04
N TYR A 66 22.40 5.48 -14.39
CA TYR A 66 22.03 4.27 -15.13
C TYR A 66 21.57 4.52 -16.57
N GLY A 67 21.24 5.78 -16.91
CA GLY A 67 20.76 6.15 -18.25
C GLY A 67 21.89 6.62 -19.17
N THR A 68 21.79 6.26 -20.44
CA THR A 68 22.63 6.83 -21.50
C THR A 68 21.89 7.93 -22.21
N ARG A 69 22.51 9.10 -22.33
CA ARG A 69 21.88 10.27 -22.96
C ARG A 69 21.50 9.96 -24.41
N GLY A 70 20.23 10.18 -24.75
CA GLY A 70 19.67 9.91 -26.08
C GLY A 70 19.29 8.45 -26.36
N VAL A 71 19.63 7.50 -25.44
CA VAL A 71 19.29 6.08 -25.58
C VAL A 71 18.21 5.65 -24.58
N GLY A 72 18.30 6.10 -23.32
CA GLY A 72 17.40 5.71 -22.24
C GLY A 72 18.10 4.76 -21.24
N TYR A 73 17.31 3.88 -20.67
CA TYR A 73 17.71 2.90 -19.66
C TYR A 73 17.60 1.49 -20.22
N ASP A 74 18.64 0.67 -20.04
CA ASP A 74 18.53 -0.76 -20.21
C ASP A 74 17.60 -1.34 -19.15
N VAL A 75 16.56 -2.07 -19.58
CA VAL A 75 15.45 -2.52 -18.72
C VAL A 75 15.96 -3.55 -17.71
N ASP A 76 16.68 -4.59 -18.15
CA ASP A 76 17.13 -5.67 -17.28
C ASP A 76 18.15 -5.15 -16.25
N TYR A 77 19.05 -4.29 -16.70
CA TYR A 77 20.01 -3.67 -15.82
C TYR A 77 19.33 -2.78 -14.76
N LEU A 78 18.34 -1.99 -15.14
CA LEU A 78 17.63 -1.11 -14.21
C LEU A 78 16.75 -1.93 -13.26
N VAL A 79 16.10 -3.01 -13.71
CA VAL A 79 15.40 -3.98 -12.86
C VAL A 79 16.33 -4.50 -11.77
N TYR A 80 17.51 -4.97 -12.15
CA TYR A 80 18.49 -5.50 -11.20
C TYR A 80 18.93 -4.43 -10.17
N GLN A 81 19.24 -3.21 -10.62
CA GLN A 81 19.71 -2.15 -9.74
C GLN A 81 18.61 -1.70 -8.75
N VAL A 82 17.40 -1.49 -9.23
CA VAL A 82 16.25 -1.09 -8.36
C VAL A 82 15.90 -2.21 -7.39
N SER A 83 15.87 -3.45 -7.84
CA SER A 83 15.62 -4.62 -6.98
C SER A 83 16.69 -4.75 -5.88
N ARG A 84 17.95 -4.54 -6.23
CA ARG A 84 19.06 -4.58 -5.27
C ARG A 84 18.94 -3.47 -4.20
N GLU A 85 18.62 -2.24 -4.61
CA GLU A 85 18.45 -1.13 -3.66
C GLU A 85 17.22 -1.30 -2.75
N LEU A 86 16.16 -1.93 -3.26
CA LEU A 86 14.99 -2.32 -2.46
C LEU A 86 15.23 -3.57 -1.60
N GLY A 87 16.40 -4.22 -1.70
CA GLY A 87 16.70 -5.43 -0.96
C GLY A 87 16.00 -6.69 -1.48
N LEU A 88 15.35 -6.64 -2.65
CA LEU A 88 14.57 -7.75 -3.21
C LEU A 88 15.41 -8.88 -3.81
N THR A 89 16.72 -8.81 -3.68
CA THR A 89 17.65 -9.88 -4.06
C THR A 89 17.91 -10.86 -2.90
N GLN A 90 17.24 -10.68 -1.77
CA GLN A 90 17.33 -11.52 -0.58
C GLN A 90 16.00 -12.23 -0.34
N ASP A 91 16.03 -13.33 0.44
CA ASP A 91 14.81 -13.95 0.98
C ASP A 91 14.37 -13.22 2.26
N TRP A 92 13.15 -12.74 2.28
CA TRP A 92 12.53 -12.08 3.41
C TRP A 92 11.48 -12.98 4.04
N PRO A 93 11.79 -13.70 5.13
CA PRO A 93 10.80 -14.51 5.82
C PRO A 93 9.75 -13.61 6.50
N VAL A 94 8.49 -13.88 6.18
CA VAL A 94 7.33 -13.13 6.65
C VAL A 94 6.48 -14.00 7.56
N ALA A 95 6.07 -13.49 8.73
CA ALA A 95 5.04 -14.09 9.55
C ALA A 95 3.74 -13.28 9.44
N ILE A 96 2.61 -13.96 9.23
CA ILE A 96 1.28 -13.35 9.24
C ILE A 96 0.61 -13.73 10.55
N VAL A 97 0.18 -12.74 11.33
CA VAL A 97 -0.60 -12.95 12.56
C VAL A 97 -2.04 -12.54 12.31
N GLY A 98 -2.95 -13.51 12.44
CA GLY A 98 -4.35 -13.45 12.07
C GLY A 98 -4.63 -14.30 10.83
N ALA A 99 -5.23 -15.50 11.03
CA ALA A 99 -5.59 -16.45 9.97
C ALA A 99 -7.06 -16.33 9.52
N GLY A 100 -7.65 -15.17 9.70
CA GLY A 100 -8.97 -14.82 9.14
C GLY A 100 -8.93 -14.69 7.62
N ASN A 101 -10.02 -14.21 7.01
CA ASN A 101 -10.14 -14.09 5.55
C ASN A 101 -8.96 -13.36 4.90
N LEU A 102 -8.52 -12.24 5.49
CA LEU A 102 -7.40 -11.47 4.95
C LEU A 102 -6.07 -12.22 5.09
N GLY A 103 -5.77 -12.77 6.27
CA GLY A 103 -4.52 -13.48 6.50
C GLY A 103 -4.38 -14.71 5.58
N ARG A 104 -5.46 -15.46 5.39
CA ARG A 104 -5.51 -16.60 4.43
C ARG A 104 -5.30 -16.14 2.99
N ALA A 105 -5.94 -15.04 2.58
CA ALA A 105 -5.75 -14.48 1.25
C ALA A 105 -4.31 -14.03 1.01
N LEU A 106 -3.68 -13.39 2.00
CA LEU A 106 -2.28 -12.98 1.93
C LEU A 106 -1.33 -14.18 1.89
N ALA A 107 -1.58 -15.23 2.68
CA ALA A 107 -0.78 -16.45 2.69
C ALA A 107 -0.75 -17.15 1.32
N ASN A 108 -1.87 -17.11 0.60
CA ASN A 108 -2.03 -17.70 -0.74
C ASN A 108 -1.61 -16.76 -1.89
N TYR A 109 -1.17 -15.53 -1.60
CA TYR A 109 -0.83 -14.60 -2.65
C TYR A 109 0.54 -14.89 -3.28
N GLY A 110 0.56 -15.56 -4.42
CA GLY A 110 1.79 -15.97 -5.13
C GLY A 110 2.71 -14.80 -5.55
N GLY A 111 2.19 -13.56 -5.60
CA GLY A 111 2.97 -12.37 -5.93
C GLY A 111 4.02 -11.98 -4.86
N PHE A 112 3.98 -12.55 -3.67
CA PHE A 112 5.01 -12.33 -2.66
C PHE A 112 6.29 -13.10 -2.98
N ALA A 113 6.19 -14.39 -3.28
CA ALA A 113 7.33 -15.24 -3.57
C ALA A 113 8.16 -14.74 -4.75
N SER A 114 7.50 -14.27 -5.83
CA SER A 114 8.17 -13.71 -6.99
C SER A 114 8.94 -12.41 -6.72
N ARG A 115 8.74 -11.81 -5.54
CA ARG A 115 9.40 -10.57 -5.09
C ARG A 115 10.34 -10.76 -3.90
N GLY A 116 10.70 -12.02 -3.58
CA GLY A 116 11.61 -12.32 -2.48
C GLY A 116 10.97 -12.34 -1.08
N PHE A 117 9.63 -12.33 -0.98
CA PHE A 117 8.93 -12.45 0.29
C PHE A 117 8.40 -13.88 0.45
N ARG A 118 8.91 -14.61 1.42
CA ARG A 118 8.49 -15.97 1.71
C ARG A 118 7.61 -15.99 2.95
N ILE A 119 6.35 -16.42 2.82
CA ILE A 119 5.49 -16.63 3.99
C ILE A 119 6.03 -17.84 4.75
N ALA A 120 6.64 -17.58 5.90
CA ALA A 120 7.31 -18.58 6.73
C ALA A 120 6.38 -19.15 7.80
N ALA A 121 5.37 -18.38 8.23
CA ALA A 121 4.40 -18.82 9.22
C ALA A 121 3.10 -18.01 9.11
N VAL A 122 2.00 -18.66 9.50
CA VAL A 122 0.71 -18.02 9.77
C VAL A 122 0.28 -18.41 11.17
N LEU A 123 -0.09 -17.41 11.98
CA LEU A 123 -0.41 -17.62 13.39
C LEU A 123 -1.82 -17.07 13.70
N ASP A 124 -2.51 -17.75 14.61
CA ASP A 124 -3.80 -17.31 15.15
C ASP A 124 -3.97 -17.78 16.59
N VAL A 125 -4.92 -17.20 17.31
CA VAL A 125 -5.32 -17.62 18.66
C VAL A 125 -6.56 -18.53 18.65
N ASP A 126 -7.30 -18.55 17.54
CA ASP A 126 -8.54 -19.32 17.42
C ASP A 126 -8.24 -20.82 17.30
N PRO A 127 -8.66 -21.65 18.30
CA PRO A 127 -8.43 -23.08 18.26
C PRO A 127 -9.09 -23.79 17.09
N GLU A 128 -10.13 -23.21 16.47
CA GLU A 128 -10.80 -23.80 15.32
C GLU A 128 -9.96 -23.68 14.03
N VAL A 129 -9.07 -22.72 13.96
CA VAL A 129 -8.21 -22.52 12.78
C VAL A 129 -6.78 -23.01 13.00
N ILE A 130 -6.32 -23.12 14.23
CA ILE A 130 -4.99 -23.69 14.56
C ILE A 130 -4.92 -25.13 14.05
N GLY A 131 -3.83 -25.48 13.37
CA GLY A 131 -3.63 -26.80 12.76
C GLY A 131 -4.27 -26.95 11.39
N THR A 132 -5.06 -25.98 10.89
CA THR A 132 -5.58 -26.02 9.52
C THR A 132 -4.54 -25.56 8.52
N GLU A 133 -4.52 -26.16 7.34
CA GLU A 133 -3.68 -25.73 6.24
C GLU A 133 -4.28 -24.47 5.58
N VAL A 134 -3.43 -23.47 5.30
CA VAL A 134 -3.84 -22.19 4.69
C VAL A 134 -3.24 -21.96 3.31
N ALA A 135 -2.11 -22.62 3.02
CA ALA A 135 -1.43 -22.65 1.72
C ALA A 135 -0.60 -23.93 1.65
N ASP A 136 -0.04 -24.29 0.48
CA ASP A 136 0.73 -25.52 0.26
C ASP A 136 1.75 -25.77 1.37
N GLY A 137 1.45 -26.74 2.25
CA GLY A 137 2.30 -27.14 3.38
C GLY A 137 2.40 -26.10 4.52
N LEU A 138 1.65 -25.02 4.49
CA LEU A 138 1.66 -23.98 5.51
C LEU A 138 0.45 -24.14 6.44
N VAL A 139 0.70 -24.56 7.68
CA VAL A 139 -0.30 -24.82 8.70
C VAL A 139 -0.34 -23.65 9.69
N VAL A 140 -1.53 -23.28 10.15
CA VAL A 140 -1.72 -22.26 11.19
C VAL A 140 -1.15 -22.72 12.52
N VAL A 141 -0.28 -21.92 13.09
CA VAL A 141 0.36 -22.16 14.39
C VAL A 141 -0.32 -21.27 15.45
N ASN A 142 -0.33 -21.72 16.71
CA ASN A 142 -0.83 -20.90 17.81
C ASN A 142 0.00 -19.62 17.97
N ALA A 143 -0.65 -18.46 18.02
CA ALA A 143 0.01 -17.17 18.17
C ALA A 143 0.76 -17.01 19.51
N GLU A 144 0.52 -17.86 20.50
CA GLU A 144 1.33 -17.93 21.70
C GLU A 144 2.79 -18.32 21.42
N ALA A 145 3.08 -18.90 20.24
CA ALA A 145 4.42 -19.29 19.84
C ALA A 145 5.14 -18.24 18.96
N ILE A 146 4.69 -16.98 18.94
CA ILE A 146 5.28 -15.90 18.10
C ILE A 146 6.80 -15.87 18.24
N GLU A 147 7.31 -15.84 19.45
CA GLU A 147 8.74 -15.68 19.74
C GLU A 147 9.54 -16.88 19.20
N GLU A 148 9.03 -18.08 19.40
CA GLU A 148 9.64 -19.31 18.90
C GLU A 148 9.63 -19.36 17.36
N VAL A 149 8.52 -18.99 16.75
CA VAL A 149 8.34 -18.95 15.29
C VAL A 149 9.28 -17.93 14.66
N VAL A 150 9.38 -16.72 15.23
CA VAL A 150 10.31 -15.68 14.77
C VAL A 150 11.75 -16.18 14.82
N ALA A 151 12.17 -16.78 15.93
CA ALA A 151 13.52 -17.31 16.08
C ALA A 151 13.80 -18.48 15.12
N ARG A 152 12.86 -19.43 15.01
CA ARG A 152 13.01 -20.64 14.19
C ARG A 152 13.12 -20.33 12.69
N HIS A 153 12.30 -19.41 12.19
CA HIS A 153 12.20 -19.09 10.78
C HIS A 153 13.01 -17.86 10.36
N GLY A 154 13.64 -17.16 11.29
CA GLY A 154 14.37 -15.91 11.04
C GLY A 154 13.47 -14.81 10.49
N VAL A 155 12.25 -14.70 11.04
CA VAL A 155 11.25 -13.75 10.53
C VAL A 155 11.78 -12.33 10.54
N SER A 156 11.73 -11.68 9.39
CA SER A 156 12.22 -10.31 9.19
C SER A 156 11.07 -9.31 9.13
N ILE A 157 9.89 -9.75 8.68
CA ILE A 157 8.71 -8.89 8.50
C ILE A 157 7.51 -9.54 9.19
N GLY A 158 6.84 -8.78 10.06
CA GLY A 158 5.57 -9.16 10.66
C GLY A 158 4.39 -8.53 9.92
N VAL A 159 3.39 -9.34 9.57
CA VAL A 159 2.12 -8.85 9.02
C VAL A 159 1.04 -9.02 10.07
N ILE A 160 0.39 -7.93 10.46
CA ILE A 160 -0.70 -7.92 11.44
C ILE A 160 -2.02 -7.82 10.68
N ALA A 161 -2.78 -8.92 10.69
CA ALA A 161 -4.11 -9.06 10.08
C ALA A 161 -5.19 -9.37 11.14
N THR A 162 -4.98 -8.89 12.37
CA THR A 162 -5.87 -9.09 13.53
C THR A 162 -6.83 -7.90 13.72
N PRO A 163 -7.88 -8.06 14.53
CA PRO A 163 -8.73 -6.96 14.96
C PRO A 163 -7.94 -5.86 15.69
N ALA A 164 -8.49 -4.62 15.71
CA ALA A 164 -7.88 -3.47 16.37
C ALA A 164 -7.53 -3.70 17.85
N THR A 165 -8.37 -4.48 18.56
CA THR A 165 -8.25 -4.75 20.00
C THR A 165 -7.00 -5.56 20.38
N THR A 166 -6.48 -6.38 19.46
CA THR A 166 -5.33 -7.26 19.70
C THR A 166 -4.08 -6.84 18.94
N ALA A 167 -4.21 -5.87 18.02
CA ALA A 167 -3.13 -5.50 17.12
C ALA A 167 -1.89 -4.94 17.83
N GLN A 168 -2.06 -4.16 18.90
CA GLN A 168 -0.94 -3.61 19.66
C GLN A 168 -0.17 -4.71 20.40
N ASP A 169 -0.87 -5.63 21.07
CA ASP A 169 -0.24 -6.75 21.78
C ASP A 169 0.57 -7.63 20.81
N VAL A 170 0.00 -7.96 19.66
CA VAL A 170 0.71 -8.70 18.60
C VAL A 170 1.94 -7.94 18.10
N CYS A 171 1.82 -6.63 17.91
CA CYS A 171 2.95 -5.79 17.52
C CYS A 171 4.06 -5.83 18.55
N ASP A 172 3.73 -5.66 19.83
CA ASP A 172 4.69 -5.65 20.94
C ASP A 172 5.44 -6.97 21.03
N ARG A 173 4.75 -8.10 20.85
CA ARG A 173 5.35 -9.43 20.85
C ARG A 173 6.27 -9.68 19.65
N LEU A 174 5.86 -9.26 18.45
CA LEU A 174 6.71 -9.34 17.27
C LEU A 174 8.00 -8.52 17.46
N VAL A 175 7.87 -7.31 18.01
CA VAL A 175 9.01 -6.41 18.30
C VAL A 175 9.90 -7.00 19.37
N ALA A 176 9.34 -7.54 20.47
CA ALA A 176 10.09 -8.21 21.52
C ALA A 176 10.86 -9.44 20.98
N ALA A 177 10.31 -10.14 19.99
CA ALA A 177 10.97 -11.24 19.30
C ALA A 177 12.09 -10.78 18.33
N GLY A 178 12.27 -9.47 18.11
CA GLY A 178 13.31 -8.90 17.25
C GLY A 178 12.86 -8.50 15.84
N VAL A 179 11.56 -8.55 15.54
CA VAL A 179 11.03 -8.07 14.26
C VAL A 179 11.02 -6.54 14.25
N THR A 180 11.66 -5.93 13.26
CA THR A 180 11.78 -4.46 13.12
C THR A 180 10.97 -3.88 11.98
N SER A 181 10.28 -4.71 11.20
CA SER A 181 9.47 -4.27 10.05
C SER A 181 8.07 -4.85 10.16
N ILE A 182 7.07 -3.99 10.29
CA ILE A 182 5.66 -4.37 10.50
C ILE A 182 4.80 -3.82 9.38
N LEU A 183 3.99 -4.69 8.75
CA LEU A 183 2.90 -4.32 7.87
C LEU A 183 1.58 -4.55 8.59
N SER A 184 0.82 -3.49 8.90
CA SER A 184 -0.43 -3.60 9.65
C SER A 184 -1.65 -3.31 8.76
N PHE A 185 -2.60 -4.22 8.80
CA PHE A 185 -3.95 -4.05 8.23
C PHE A 185 -4.99 -3.71 9.30
N ALA A 186 -4.61 -3.69 10.58
CA ALA A 186 -5.51 -3.32 11.65
C ALA A 186 -5.91 -1.84 11.57
N PRO A 187 -7.20 -1.50 11.78
CA PRO A 187 -7.70 -0.13 11.68
C PRO A 187 -7.34 0.71 12.93
N VAL A 188 -6.10 0.61 13.39
CA VAL A 188 -5.57 1.30 14.58
C VAL A 188 -4.15 1.79 14.31
N THR A 189 -3.75 2.86 15.00
CA THR A 189 -2.35 3.30 14.99
C THR A 189 -1.57 2.52 16.03
N LEU A 190 -0.48 1.89 15.61
CA LEU A 190 0.42 1.15 16.49
C LEU A 190 1.51 2.07 17.05
N THR A 191 1.83 1.88 18.32
CA THR A 191 2.96 2.54 18.99
C THR A 191 4.14 1.58 19.02
N VAL A 192 5.30 2.02 18.54
CA VAL A 192 6.50 1.18 18.46
C VAL A 192 7.73 1.94 18.95
N PRO A 193 8.78 1.26 19.44
CA PRO A 193 10.03 1.89 19.80
C PRO A 193 10.77 2.43 18.57
N ALA A 194 11.73 3.32 18.82
CA ALA A 194 12.62 3.82 17.76
C ALA A 194 13.38 2.65 17.10
N GLY A 195 13.46 2.68 15.76
CA GLY A 195 14.12 1.63 14.97
C GLY A 195 13.18 0.52 14.49
N VAL A 196 11.88 0.60 14.80
CA VAL A 196 10.85 -0.26 14.22
C VAL A 196 10.07 0.53 13.18
N ASP A 197 10.02 0.00 11.96
CA ASP A 197 9.26 0.59 10.86
C ASP A 197 7.86 -0.04 10.77
N VAL A 198 6.83 0.80 10.78
CA VAL A 198 5.44 0.36 10.62
C VAL A 198 4.85 0.97 9.34
N ARG A 199 4.31 0.11 8.49
CA ARG A 199 3.49 0.52 7.33
C ARG A 199 2.06 0.07 7.56
N LYS A 200 1.13 1.03 7.60
CA LYS A 200 -0.31 0.76 7.72
C LYS A 200 -0.96 0.73 6.35
N VAL A 201 -1.76 -0.29 6.10
CA VAL A 201 -2.61 -0.42 4.91
C VAL A 201 -4.06 -0.26 5.33
N GLU A 202 -4.71 0.80 4.88
CA GLU A 202 -6.10 1.12 5.23
C GLU A 202 -6.93 1.31 3.97
N LEU A 203 -7.61 0.24 3.55
CA LEU A 203 -8.40 0.22 2.32
C LEU A 203 -9.59 1.20 2.36
N SER A 204 -10.10 1.51 3.56
CA SER A 204 -11.19 2.47 3.74
C SER A 204 -10.80 3.88 3.29
N ILE A 205 -9.55 4.29 3.49
CA ILE A 205 -9.06 5.60 3.03
C ILE A 205 -9.10 5.68 1.50
N GLU A 206 -8.65 4.64 0.81
CA GLU A 206 -8.67 4.59 -0.65
C GLU A 206 -10.11 4.64 -1.21
N LEU A 207 -11.05 3.93 -0.55
CA LEU A 207 -12.47 3.99 -0.90
C LEU A 207 -13.08 5.38 -0.65
N GLN A 208 -12.70 6.06 0.45
CA GLN A 208 -13.14 7.43 0.73
C GLN A 208 -12.65 8.41 -0.33
N ILE A 209 -11.39 8.28 -0.77
CA ILE A 209 -10.83 9.09 -1.87
C ILE A 209 -11.60 8.84 -3.17
N LEU A 210 -11.91 7.57 -3.48
CA LEU A 210 -12.70 7.21 -4.66
C LEU A 210 -14.13 7.76 -4.56
N ALA A 211 -14.78 7.69 -3.41
CA ALA A 211 -16.10 8.25 -3.19
C ALA A 211 -16.12 9.76 -3.41
N PHE A 212 -15.12 10.48 -2.89
CA PHE A 212 -14.94 11.91 -3.16
C PHE A 212 -14.85 12.23 -4.66
N HIS A 213 -14.05 11.46 -5.41
CA HIS A 213 -13.93 11.65 -6.84
C HIS A 213 -15.22 11.28 -7.60
N ALA A 214 -15.92 10.23 -7.18
CA ALA A 214 -17.19 9.81 -7.77
C ALA A 214 -18.27 10.89 -7.58
N GLN A 215 -18.40 11.44 -6.36
CA GLN A 215 -19.32 12.51 -6.04
C GLN A 215 -19.07 13.75 -6.92
N ARG A 216 -17.80 14.13 -7.11
CA ARG A 216 -17.46 15.27 -7.97
C ARG A 216 -17.78 15.03 -9.44
N ARG A 217 -17.71 13.80 -9.94
CA ARG A 217 -18.11 13.46 -11.32
C ARG A 217 -19.62 13.51 -11.53
N SER A 218 -20.41 13.12 -10.55
CA SER A 218 -21.88 13.17 -10.63
C SER A 218 -22.45 14.60 -10.63
N VAL A 219 -21.67 15.58 -10.14
CA VAL A 219 -22.05 17.01 -10.13
C VAL A 219 -21.74 17.68 -11.49
N VAL A 220 -20.95 17.07 -12.36
CA VAL A 220 -20.70 17.55 -13.73
C VAL A 220 -21.83 17.04 -14.64
N ARG A 221 -22.99 17.68 -14.62
CA ARG A 221 -23.98 17.50 -15.69
C ARG A 221 -23.44 18.13 -16.97
N VAL A 222 -23.26 17.32 -18.00
CA VAL A 222 -23.00 17.82 -19.34
C VAL A 222 -24.32 18.36 -19.86
N ALA A 223 -24.39 19.67 -20.09
CA ALA A 223 -25.56 20.26 -20.75
C ALA A 223 -25.67 19.74 -22.21
N PRO A 224 -26.87 19.73 -22.79
CA PRO A 224 -27.09 19.25 -24.18
C PRO A 224 -26.25 19.95 -25.22
N ASP A 225 -25.68 21.12 -24.93
CA ASP A 225 -24.80 21.92 -25.76
C ASP A 225 -23.32 21.54 -25.69
N GLY A 226 -22.98 20.45 -24.95
CA GLY A 226 -21.60 19.99 -24.75
C GLY A 226 -20.76 20.82 -23.80
N LYS A 227 -21.34 21.85 -23.17
CA LYS A 227 -20.62 22.67 -22.17
C LYS A 227 -20.66 22.04 -20.78
N ARG A 228 -19.53 22.00 -20.09
CA ARG A 228 -19.41 21.49 -18.72
C ARG A 228 -19.74 22.62 -17.74
N HIS A 229 -20.89 22.53 -17.07
CA HIS A 229 -21.21 23.41 -15.95
C HIS A 229 -20.86 22.73 -14.62
N TYR A 230 -19.94 23.36 -13.86
CA TYR A 230 -19.65 22.99 -12.49
C TYR A 230 -20.71 23.65 -11.58
N GLN A 231 -21.72 22.90 -11.15
CA GLN A 231 -22.50 23.31 -9.98
C GLN A 231 -21.82 22.71 -8.74
N SER A 232 -21.38 23.58 -7.85
CA SER A 232 -20.93 23.17 -6.51
C SER A 232 -22.17 22.72 -5.73
N GLY A 233 -22.41 21.41 -5.70
CA GLY A 233 -23.62 20.81 -5.13
C GLY A 233 -23.62 20.62 -3.63
N VAL A 234 -22.78 21.33 -2.87
CA VAL A 234 -22.85 21.36 -1.41
C VAL A 234 -22.91 22.82 -0.99
N ASP A 235 -24.06 23.25 -0.53
CA ASP A 235 -24.19 24.54 0.16
C ASP A 235 -23.51 24.45 1.53
N LEU A 236 -22.23 24.81 1.54
CA LEU A 236 -21.42 24.89 2.77
C LEU A 236 -22.05 25.82 3.82
N ALA A 237 -22.87 26.78 3.39
CA ALA A 237 -23.60 27.66 4.31
C ALA A 237 -24.80 26.94 4.96
N ALA A 238 -25.40 25.96 4.27
CA ALA A 238 -26.44 25.10 4.85
C ALA A 238 -25.86 24.13 5.88
N LEU A 239 -24.68 23.52 5.56
CA LEU A 239 -23.96 22.66 6.50
C LEU A 239 -23.50 23.43 7.75
N ALA A 240 -22.99 24.64 7.61
CA ALA A 240 -22.56 25.47 8.73
C ALA A 240 -23.76 25.89 9.62
N ARG A 241 -24.97 26.10 9.05
CA ARG A 241 -26.18 26.38 9.80
C ARG A 241 -26.69 25.17 10.59
N GLY A 242 -26.57 23.95 10.04
CA GLY A 242 -26.93 22.69 10.71
C GLY A 242 -26.08 22.40 11.94
N VAL A 243 -24.77 22.68 11.86
CA VAL A 243 -23.84 22.49 12.98
C VAL A 243 -24.10 23.50 14.12
N ALA A 244 -24.53 24.72 13.81
CA ALA A 244 -24.87 25.72 14.80
C ALA A 244 -26.23 25.47 15.51
N GLY A 245 -27.09 24.61 14.94
CA GLY A 245 -28.42 24.27 15.48
C GLY A 245 -28.49 22.98 16.30
N GLY A 246 -27.42 22.25 16.50
CA GLY A 246 -27.38 21.07 17.39
C GLY A 246 -28.11 19.81 16.88
N GLU A 247 -28.53 19.76 15.61
CA GLU A 247 -29.10 18.54 15.01
C GLU A 247 -28.02 17.60 14.45
N PRO A 248 -28.13 16.27 14.65
CA PRO A 248 -27.16 15.34 14.16
C PRO A 248 -27.16 15.30 12.61
N ALA A 249 -26.00 15.31 12.01
CA ALA A 249 -25.74 15.40 10.55
C ALA A 249 -26.49 14.36 9.68
N ALA A 250 -27.05 13.31 10.27
CA ALA A 250 -27.85 12.30 9.58
C ALA A 250 -29.23 12.83 9.12
N THR A 251 -29.82 13.83 9.81
CA THR A 251 -31.13 14.35 9.49
C THR A 251 -31.09 15.38 8.34
N ALA A 252 -29.97 16.07 8.18
CA ALA A 252 -29.79 17.07 7.11
C ALA A 252 -29.64 16.43 5.71
N LEU A 253 -29.21 15.19 5.63
CA LEU A 253 -29.09 14.44 4.37
C LEU A 253 -30.45 13.90 3.87
N ALA A 254 -31.39 13.62 4.77
CA ALA A 254 -32.71 13.10 4.41
C ALA A 254 -33.65 14.18 3.87
N SER A 255 -33.54 15.43 4.35
CA SER A 255 -34.39 16.54 3.90
C SER A 255 -33.98 17.14 2.54
N GLY A 256 -32.74 16.94 2.09
CA GLY A 256 -32.26 17.40 0.79
C GLY A 256 -32.71 16.53 -0.40
N VAL A 257 -33.12 15.29 -0.14
CA VAL A 257 -33.57 14.36 -1.18
C VAL A 257 -35.07 14.50 -1.48
N ALA A 258 -35.86 14.98 -0.52
CA ALA A 258 -37.32 15.11 -0.66
C ALA A 258 -37.78 16.35 -1.44
N ALA A 259 -36.93 17.32 -1.73
CA ALA A 259 -37.27 18.56 -2.44
C ALA A 259 -37.09 18.48 -3.96
N GLY A 260 -36.69 17.36 -4.52
CA GLY A 260 -36.40 17.13 -5.95
C GLY A 260 -37.50 16.46 -6.76
N GLU A 261 -38.62 16.04 -6.11
CA GLU A 261 -39.66 15.22 -6.76
C GLU A 261 -41.07 15.86 -6.75
N SER A 262 -41.22 17.10 -7.20
CA SER A 262 -42.54 17.69 -7.46
C SER A 262 -42.47 18.79 -8.51
N ALA A 263 -42.36 18.41 -9.79
CA ALA A 263 -42.82 19.21 -10.94
C ALA A 263 -42.79 18.40 -12.24
N VAL A 264 -43.68 17.43 -12.39
CA VAL A 264 -44.21 16.99 -13.70
C VAL A 264 -45.67 16.60 -13.49
N THR A 265 -46.59 17.47 -13.83
CA THR A 265 -47.97 17.13 -14.26
C THR A 265 -48.47 18.21 -15.23
N THR A 266 -48.49 17.84 -16.48
CA THR A 266 -49.60 17.86 -17.45
C THR A 266 -50.35 19.19 -17.76
N PRO A 267 -51.01 19.35 -18.90
CA PRO A 267 -51.45 18.36 -19.88
C PRO A 267 -50.80 18.49 -21.27
#